data_a7915bef2b91abfe2b2e55e20fd6d892
#
_entry.id   a7915bef2b91abfe2b2e55e20fd6d892
#
_cell.length_a   1.000
_cell.length_b   1.000
_cell.length_c   1.000
_cell.angle_alpha   90.00
_cell.angle_beta   90.00
_cell.angle_gamma   90.00
#
_symmetry.space_group_name_H-M   'P 1'
#
loop_
_entity.id
_entity.type
_entity.pdbx_description
1 polymer ?
#
loop_
_entity_poly.entity_id
_entity_poly.type
_entity_poly.pdbx_seq_one_letter_code
_entity_poly.pdbx_strand_id
1 'polypeptide(L)'
;EGRPGANKGRTFEGRPNLGGTLKGSGNGRSIMLTGHIDVVPPGPATHWRSDPFVPVVEDGFVRGRGTVDMKGGVACMLMAVEILKEIGAELKGDVVFTTVVDEEIGGMGSLAMVDRGFSADAGIMTEPTANRIAPLCHGILWGRIVIDGIGGHAELAPNAWYAGGPVDAVQLTRQMLDGLDILNRRWMHDPRKNHPLMAMPNQIIITQLNVGEHPSSMAGRGEIVIDVQYLPHEKDEFGLGGHVKREIEAHVAAVC
;
A
#
# COMPACT_ATOMS: atom_id res chain seq x y z
N GLU A 1 15.80 8.78 -10.13
CA GLU A 1 14.74 8.78 -11.16
C GLU A 1 15.04 7.71 -12.22
N GLY A 2 14.03 6.97 -12.68
CA GLY A 2 14.18 5.94 -13.72
C GLY A 2 14.32 4.50 -13.22
N ARG A 3 14.40 4.25 -11.93
CA ARG A 3 14.27 2.90 -11.37
C ARG A 3 12.84 2.37 -11.49
N PRO A 4 12.62 1.10 -11.84
CA PRO A 4 11.32 0.46 -11.70
C PRO A 4 10.78 0.62 -10.27
N GLY A 5 9.52 1.00 -10.12
CA GLY A 5 8.90 1.28 -8.82
C GLY A 5 9.14 2.69 -8.27
N ALA A 6 9.97 3.51 -8.91
CA ALA A 6 10.17 4.89 -8.48
C ALA A 6 8.99 5.79 -8.83
N ASN A 7 8.48 6.52 -7.85
CA ASN A 7 7.40 7.49 -8.02
C ASN A 7 7.98 8.79 -8.60
N LYS A 8 7.60 9.14 -9.83
CA LYS A 8 8.08 10.37 -10.49
C LYS A 8 7.57 11.60 -9.74
N GLY A 9 8.48 12.58 -9.53
CA GLY A 9 8.14 13.87 -8.92
C GLY A 9 8.11 13.90 -7.39
N ARG A 10 8.38 12.78 -6.69
CA ARG A 10 8.59 12.81 -5.24
C ARG A 10 10.04 13.10 -4.89
N THR A 11 10.23 13.89 -3.85
CA THR A 11 11.55 14.24 -3.32
C THR A 11 11.63 13.88 -1.84
N PHE A 12 12.85 13.72 -1.33
CA PHE A 12 13.12 13.51 0.10
C PHE A 12 13.45 14.84 0.82
N GLU A 13 13.25 15.98 0.18
CA GLU A 13 13.49 17.28 0.78
C GLU A 13 12.63 17.47 2.04
N GLY A 14 13.26 17.83 3.16
CA GLY A 14 12.61 17.93 4.47
C GLY A 14 12.14 16.62 5.08
N ARG A 15 12.34 15.47 4.41
CA ARG A 15 11.89 14.14 4.84
C ARG A 15 12.98 13.09 4.60
N PRO A 16 14.14 13.19 5.29
CA PRO A 16 15.25 12.27 5.05
C PRO A 16 14.97 10.88 5.61
N ASN A 17 15.50 9.86 4.91
CA ASN A 17 15.75 8.58 5.56
C ASN A 17 16.92 8.72 6.54
N LEU A 18 16.94 7.88 7.57
CA LEU A 18 18.04 7.78 8.51
C LEU A 18 18.60 6.36 8.49
N GLY A 19 19.92 6.22 8.55
CA GLY A 19 20.57 4.91 8.64
C GLY A 19 21.84 4.98 9.47
N GLY A 20 22.09 3.94 10.25
CA GLY A 20 23.27 3.78 11.07
C GLY A 20 23.66 2.31 11.22
N THR A 21 24.92 2.06 11.62
CA THR A 21 25.42 0.71 11.83
C THR A 21 26.17 0.61 13.15
N LEU A 22 25.69 -0.28 14.02
CA LEU A 22 26.45 -0.74 15.18
C LEU A 22 27.36 -1.87 14.70
N LYS A 23 28.68 -1.62 14.75
CA LYS A 23 29.69 -2.57 14.26
C LYS A 23 29.85 -3.76 15.19
N GLY A 24 29.85 -4.95 14.60
CA GLY A 24 30.30 -6.18 15.23
C GLY A 24 31.77 -6.47 14.97
N SER A 25 32.25 -7.61 15.45
CA SER A 25 33.63 -8.06 15.24
C SER A 25 33.96 -8.51 13.79
N GLY A 26 32.96 -8.61 12.93
CA GLY A 26 33.07 -9.09 11.55
C GLY A 26 33.02 -10.62 11.37
N ASN A 27 32.85 -11.37 12.43
CA ASN A 27 32.87 -12.85 12.42
C ASN A 27 31.45 -13.48 12.45
N GLY A 28 30.41 -12.73 12.16
CA GLY A 28 29.02 -13.18 12.18
C GLY A 28 28.17 -12.56 11.09
N ARG A 29 26.97 -13.11 10.91
CA ARG A 29 25.97 -12.58 9.99
C ARG A 29 25.41 -11.25 10.52
N SER A 30 25.20 -10.33 9.60
CA SER A 30 24.59 -9.03 9.88
C SER A 30 23.05 -9.12 9.93
N ILE A 31 22.47 -8.17 10.67
CA ILE A 31 21.02 -8.02 10.74
C ILE A 31 20.64 -6.55 10.49
N MET A 32 19.58 -6.36 9.71
CA MET A 32 18.95 -5.05 9.51
C MET A 32 17.68 -4.95 10.34
N LEU A 33 17.54 -3.86 11.09
CA LEU A 33 16.31 -3.43 11.75
C LEU A 33 15.81 -2.23 10.97
N THR A 34 14.67 -2.36 10.31
CA THR A 34 14.14 -1.32 9.43
C THR A 34 12.66 -1.05 9.71
N GLY A 35 12.25 0.20 9.55
CA GLY A 35 10.84 0.59 9.69
C GLY A 35 10.57 1.97 9.12
N HIS A 36 9.29 2.27 8.87
CA HIS A 36 8.91 3.56 8.34
C HIS A 36 8.49 4.55 9.44
N ILE A 37 8.62 5.84 9.10
CA ILE A 37 8.27 6.95 9.99
C ILE A 37 7.18 7.86 9.42
N ASP A 38 6.80 7.66 8.17
CA ASP A 38 5.61 8.28 7.60
C ASP A 38 4.34 7.60 8.11
N VAL A 39 3.21 8.19 7.82
CA VAL A 39 1.90 7.71 8.25
C VAL A 39 0.84 8.08 7.22
N VAL A 40 -0.21 7.27 7.10
CA VAL A 40 -1.39 7.61 6.31
C VAL A 40 -2.15 8.80 6.90
N PRO A 41 -2.93 9.54 6.09
CA PRO A 41 -3.79 10.61 6.59
C PRO A 41 -4.70 10.13 7.74
N PRO A 42 -4.99 10.99 8.75
CA PRO A 42 -5.76 10.58 9.92
C PRO A 42 -7.23 10.26 9.62
N GLY A 43 -7.75 10.66 8.45
CA GLY A 43 -9.17 10.60 8.15
C GLY A 43 -9.97 11.68 8.86
N PRO A 44 -11.31 11.55 8.95
CA PRO A 44 -12.17 12.53 9.60
C PRO A 44 -11.85 12.73 11.08
N ALA A 45 -11.78 13.99 11.53
CA ALA A 45 -11.51 14.32 12.93
C ALA A 45 -12.51 13.69 13.91
N THR A 46 -13.74 13.45 13.46
CA THR A 46 -14.81 12.79 14.24
C THR A 46 -14.52 11.34 14.62
N HIS A 47 -13.54 10.70 13.98
CA HIS A 47 -13.10 9.34 14.31
C HIS A 47 -12.10 9.31 15.46
N TRP A 48 -11.64 10.47 15.94
CA TRP A 48 -10.63 10.60 16.98
C TRP A 48 -11.21 11.21 18.24
N ARG A 49 -10.78 10.70 19.41
CA ARG A 49 -11.14 11.26 20.73
C ARG A 49 -10.28 12.48 21.08
N SER A 50 -9.11 12.61 20.46
CA SER A 50 -8.14 13.69 20.64
C SER A 50 -7.45 13.96 19.30
N ASP A 51 -6.63 15.00 19.21
CA ASP A 51 -5.80 15.23 18.02
C ASP A 51 -4.94 14.00 17.71
N PRO A 52 -5.05 13.39 16.52
CA PRO A 52 -4.31 12.19 16.15
C PRO A 52 -2.78 12.35 16.19
N PHE A 53 -2.27 13.57 16.10
CA PHE A 53 -0.84 13.86 16.14
C PHE A 53 -0.32 14.31 17.50
N VAL A 54 -1.19 14.37 18.51
CA VAL A 54 -0.84 14.58 19.91
C VAL A 54 -1.04 13.27 20.67
N PRO A 55 0.03 12.51 20.98
CA PRO A 55 -0.09 11.21 21.59
C PRO A 55 -0.64 11.29 23.00
N VAL A 56 -1.59 10.41 23.33
CA VAL A 56 -2.17 10.26 24.67
C VAL A 56 -1.77 8.91 25.24
N VAL A 57 -1.22 8.92 26.48
CA VAL A 57 -0.93 7.70 27.23
C VAL A 57 -2.06 7.47 28.23
N GLU A 58 -2.84 6.41 28.03
CA GLU A 58 -4.03 6.11 28.82
C GLU A 58 -4.21 4.59 28.91
N ASP A 59 -4.53 4.08 30.09
CA ASP A 59 -4.81 2.65 30.34
C ASP A 59 -3.72 1.68 29.84
N GLY A 60 -2.46 2.10 29.88
CA GLY A 60 -1.34 1.29 29.39
C GLY A 60 -1.15 1.28 27.86
N PHE A 61 -1.88 2.13 27.15
CA PHE A 61 -1.79 2.30 25.70
C PHE A 61 -1.26 3.68 25.33
N VAL A 62 -0.52 3.74 24.21
CA VAL A 62 -0.20 5.00 23.54
C VAL A 62 -1.15 5.16 22.35
N ARG A 63 -1.99 6.19 22.37
CA ARG A 63 -2.99 6.47 21.32
C ARG A 63 -2.53 7.62 20.44
N GLY A 64 -2.62 7.45 19.12
CA GLY A 64 -2.26 8.46 18.13
C GLY A 64 -2.02 7.84 16.75
N ARG A 65 -1.98 8.67 15.72
CA ARG A 65 -1.64 8.22 14.37
C ARG A 65 -0.17 7.76 14.31
N GLY A 66 0.07 6.55 13.76
CA GLY A 66 1.40 5.99 13.63
C GLY A 66 1.96 5.32 14.89
N THR A 67 1.20 5.24 16.00
CA THR A 67 1.67 4.55 17.21
C THR A 67 1.78 3.05 17.04
N VAL A 68 0.88 2.44 16.28
CA VAL A 68 0.89 1.01 15.92
C VAL A 68 1.64 0.80 14.62
N ASP A 69 1.36 1.60 13.62
CA ASP A 69 1.86 1.52 12.26
C ASP A 69 2.71 2.75 11.95
N MET A 70 4.10 2.67 12.03
CA MET A 70 4.78 1.59 12.76
C MET A 70 5.81 2.18 13.76
N LYS A 71 5.61 3.45 14.23
CA LYS A 71 6.57 4.14 15.13
C LYS A 71 6.79 3.42 16.46
N GLY A 72 5.77 2.69 16.99
CA GLY A 72 5.94 1.85 18.17
C GLY A 72 6.96 0.74 17.92
N GLY A 73 6.87 0.07 16.76
CA GLY A 73 7.84 -0.92 16.32
C GLY A 73 9.25 -0.34 16.13
N VAL A 74 9.35 0.85 15.52
CA VAL A 74 10.62 1.57 15.37
C VAL A 74 11.25 1.88 16.73
N ALA A 75 10.45 2.35 17.70
CA ALA A 75 10.93 2.60 19.06
C ALA A 75 11.45 1.31 19.72
N CYS A 76 10.75 0.19 19.58
CA CYS A 76 11.19 -1.10 20.12
C CYS A 76 12.54 -1.55 19.48
N MET A 77 12.71 -1.38 18.18
CA MET A 77 13.97 -1.70 17.52
C MET A 77 15.12 -0.82 18.01
N LEU A 78 14.88 0.49 18.16
CA LEU A 78 15.89 1.42 18.67
C LEU A 78 16.30 1.07 20.11
N MET A 79 15.31 0.83 20.98
CA MET A 79 15.56 0.38 22.35
C MET A 79 16.36 -0.92 22.41
N ALA A 80 16.07 -1.88 21.51
CA ALA A 80 16.85 -3.12 21.44
C ALA A 80 18.33 -2.85 21.13
N VAL A 81 18.63 -1.92 20.20
CA VAL A 81 20.00 -1.53 19.87
C VAL A 81 20.69 -0.82 21.05
N GLU A 82 19.98 0.07 21.74
CA GLU A 82 20.48 0.75 22.94
C GLU A 82 20.82 -0.24 24.05
N ILE A 83 19.90 -1.17 24.36
CA ILE A 83 20.11 -2.22 25.37
C ILE A 83 21.33 -3.07 25.04
N LEU A 84 21.48 -3.53 23.78
CA LEU A 84 22.65 -4.30 23.35
C LEU A 84 23.96 -3.55 23.61
N LYS A 85 23.96 -2.24 23.38
CA LYS A 85 25.12 -1.38 23.64
C LYS A 85 25.36 -1.20 25.14
N GLU A 86 24.32 -0.94 25.93
CA GLU A 86 24.42 -0.72 27.37
C GLU A 86 24.94 -1.94 28.14
N ILE A 87 24.48 -3.15 27.76
CA ILE A 87 24.96 -4.40 28.40
C ILE A 87 26.32 -4.86 27.87
N GLY A 88 26.94 -4.10 26.95
CA GLY A 88 28.22 -4.45 26.36
C GLY A 88 28.21 -5.74 25.55
N ALA A 89 27.11 -6.04 24.84
CA ALA A 89 26.97 -7.26 24.07
C ALA A 89 28.06 -7.36 22.99
N GLU A 90 28.81 -8.48 22.98
CA GLU A 90 29.79 -8.77 21.96
C GLU A 90 29.13 -9.25 20.67
N LEU A 91 28.85 -8.32 19.77
CA LEU A 91 28.23 -8.61 18.49
C LEU A 91 29.24 -9.20 17.51
N LYS A 92 28.94 -10.36 16.92
CA LYS A 92 29.76 -10.97 15.86
C LYS A 92 29.50 -10.35 14.50
N GLY A 93 28.28 -10.01 14.18
CA GLY A 93 27.87 -9.34 12.94
C GLY A 93 27.38 -7.91 13.20
N ASP A 94 27.31 -7.11 12.14
CA ASP A 94 26.80 -5.74 12.20
C ASP A 94 25.28 -5.72 12.46
N VAL A 95 24.84 -4.75 13.24
CA VAL A 95 23.41 -4.37 13.34
C VAL A 95 23.21 -3.09 12.55
N VAL A 96 22.48 -3.16 11.45
CA VAL A 96 22.11 -2.02 10.61
C VAL A 96 20.74 -1.55 11.02
N PHE A 97 20.61 -0.30 11.43
CA PHE A 97 19.32 0.32 11.77
C PHE A 97 18.96 1.34 10.71
N THR A 98 17.74 1.27 10.19
CA THR A 98 17.24 2.25 9.21
C THR A 98 15.81 2.67 9.52
N THR A 99 15.52 3.97 9.32
CA THR A 99 14.16 4.47 9.22
C THR A 99 13.93 5.09 7.85
N VAL A 100 12.79 4.83 7.27
CA VAL A 100 12.46 5.25 5.93
C VAL A 100 11.19 6.10 5.89
N VAL A 101 11.03 6.86 4.82
CA VAL A 101 9.82 7.62 4.50
C VAL A 101 9.18 7.06 3.24
N ASP A 102 7.92 7.44 2.98
CA ASP A 102 7.16 7.03 1.81
C ASP A 102 6.94 5.49 1.70
N GLU A 103 6.92 4.78 2.83
CA GLU A 103 6.52 3.37 2.85
C GLU A 103 5.05 3.24 2.46
N GLU A 104 4.18 4.00 3.10
CA GLU A 104 2.71 4.03 2.96
C GLU A 104 2.20 4.42 1.55
N ILE A 105 3.10 4.80 0.66
CA ILE A 105 2.80 5.24 -0.70
C ILE A 105 3.74 4.66 -1.76
N GLY A 106 4.33 3.49 -1.48
CA GLY A 106 5.06 2.71 -2.47
C GLY A 106 6.52 2.41 -2.18
N GLY A 107 7.00 2.61 -0.93
CA GLY A 107 8.31 2.10 -0.50
C GLY A 107 9.53 2.85 -1.05
N MET A 108 9.36 4.10 -1.48
CA MET A 108 10.46 4.90 -2.07
C MET A 108 11.66 5.07 -1.15
N GLY A 109 11.40 5.22 0.16
CA GLY A 109 12.44 5.34 1.17
C GLY A 109 13.28 4.07 1.27
N SER A 110 12.65 2.91 1.30
CA SER A 110 13.31 1.61 1.31
C SER A 110 14.17 1.41 0.06
N LEU A 111 13.64 1.72 -1.12
CA LEU A 111 14.38 1.65 -2.37
C LEU A 111 15.63 2.55 -2.34
N ALA A 112 15.51 3.78 -1.82
CA ALA A 112 16.63 4.70 -1.71
C ALA A 112 17.71 4.22 -0.73
N MET A 113 17.35 3.52 0.35
CA MET A 113 18.32 2.92 1.28
C MET A 113 19.08 1.77 0.62
N VAL A 114 18.41 0.90 -0.12
CA VAL A 114 19.06 -0.16 -0.91
C VAL A 114 20.02 0.43 -1.94
N ASP A 115 19.63 1.47 -2.65
CA ASP A 115 20.47 2.16 -3.64
C ASP A 115 21.71 2.82 -3.02
N ARG A 116 21.66 3.15 -1.73
CA ARG A 116 22.81 3.66 -0.97
C ARG A 116 23.66 2.56 -0.34
N GLY A 117 23.35 1.30 -0.59
CA GLY A 117 24.12 0.16 -0.15
C GLY A 117 23.80 -0.34 1.27
N PHE A 118 22.69 0.14 1.90
CA PHE A 118 22.24 -0.44 3.15
C PHE A 118 21.69 -1.84 2.88
N SER A 119 22.36 -2.84 3.43
CA SER A 119 21.99 -4.26 3.30
C SER A 119 22.50 -5.06 4.48
N ALA A 120 21.92 -6.24 4.71
CA ALA A 120 22.35 -7.19 5.74
C ALA A 120 21.97 -8.62 5.31
N ASP A 121 22.51 -9.63 6.00
CA ASP A 121 22.22 -11.05 5.73
C ASP A 121 20.79 -11.45 6.09
N ALA A 122 20.15 -10.72 7.02
CA ALA A 122 18.75 -10.89 7.42
C ALA A 122 18.14 -9.53 7.81
N GLY A 123 16.82 -9.42 7.78
CA GLY A 123 16.11 -8.22 8.19
C GLY A 123 14.94 -8.53 9.13
N ILE A 124 14.66 -7.58 10.02
CA ILE A 124 13.46 -7.54 10.85
C ILE A 124 12.78 -6.20 10.58
N MET A 125 11.48 -6.27 10.27
CA MET A 125 10.60 -5.12 10.15
C MET A 125 9.46 -5.32 11.14
N THR A 126 9.23 -4.35 12.02
CA THR A 126 8.28 -4.47 13.13
C THR A 126 6.92 -3.88 12.80
N GLU A 127 6.41 -4.24 11.62
CA GLU A 127 5.03 -3.95 11.24
C GLU A 127 4.00 -4.60 12.18
N PRO A 128 2.77 -4.07 12.29
CA PRO A 128 1.76 -4.54 13.24
C PRO A 128 1.17 -5.91 12.86
N THR A 129 1.93 -6.97 13.07
CA THR A 129 1.55 -8.36 12.77
C THR A 129 0.93 -9.10 13.96
N ALA A 130 0.48 -8.39 15.01
CA ALA A 130 0.02 -8.97 16.27
C ALA A 130 1.09 -9.90 16.91
N ASN A 131 2.36 -9.50 16.86
CA ASN A 131 3.53 -10.26 17.33
C ASN A 131 3.70 -11.65 16.66
N ARG A 132 3.22 -11.81 15.43
CA ARG A 132 3.44 -13.00 14.61
C ARG A 132 4.55 -12.75 13.61
N ILE A 133 5.31 -13.80 13.30
CA ILE A 133 6.29 -13.75 12.21
C ILE A 133 5.53 -13.87 10.89
N ALA A 134 5.60 -12.84 10.06
CA ALA A 134 5.05 -12.80 8.71
C ALA A 134 6.22 -12.80 7.70
N PRO A 135 6.60 -13.97 7.15
CA PRO A 135 7.77 -14.07 6.26
C PRO A 135 7.48 -13.63 4.83
N LEU A 136 6.23 -13.32 4.51
CA LEU A 136 5.77 -12.87 3.20
C LEU A 136 4.83 -11.67 3.36
N CYS A 137 4.85 -10.77 2.37
CA CYS A 137 3.85 -9.73 2.18
C CYS A 137 3.34 -9.75 0.73
N HIS A 138 2.15 -9.21 0.51
CA HIS A 138 1.64 -8.96 -0.83
C HIS A 138 2.43 -7.84 -1.52
N GLY A 139 2.54 -7.92 -2.84
CA GLY A 139 2.77 -6.74 -3.65
C GLY A 139 1.46 -5.95 -3.76
N ILE A 140 1.56 -4.64 -3.91
CA ILE A 140 0.42 -3.74 -4.04
C ILE A 140 0.47 -3.04 -5.39
N LEU A 141 -0.68 -2.94 -6.04
CA LEU A 141 -0.87 -2.20 -7.28
C LEU A 141 -2.11 -1.31 -7.15
N TRP A 142 -1.94 -0.01 -7.26
CA TRP A 142 -3.06 0.91 -7.34
C TRP A 142 -3.44 1.16 -8.79
N GLY A 143 -4.73 1.08 -9.07
CA GLY A 143 -5.29 1.30 -10.39
C GLY A 143 -6.43 2.31 -10.35
N ARG A 144 -6.60 3.01 -11.48
CA ARG A 144 -7.73 3.90 -11.73
C ARG A 144 -8.42 3.45 -12.98
N ILE A 145 -9.73 3.19 -12.89
CA ILE A 145 -10.59 2.85 -14.00
C ILE A 145 -11.47 4.07 -14.26
N VAL A 146 -11.36 4.62 -15.45
CA VAL A 146 -12.18 5.74 -15.90
C VAL A 146 -13.26 5.21 -16.81
N ILE A 147 -14.49 5.63 -16.57
CA ILE A 147 -15.69 5.22 -17.28
C ILE A 147 -16.26 6.46 -17.93
N ASP A 148 -16.16 6.54 -19.24
CA ASP A 148 -16.70 7.64 -20.00
C ASP A 148 -18.08 7.27 -20.53
N GLY A 149 -19.08 8.04 -20.14
CA GLY A 149 -20.44 8.01 -20.63
C GLY A 149 -20.75 9.25 -21.49
N ILE A 150 -22.01 9.51 -21.69
CA ILE A 150 -22.51 10.72 -22.36
C ILE A 150 -23.57 11.33 -21.43
N GLY A 151 -23.23 12.46 -20.79
CA GLY A 151 -24.13 13.17 -19.89
C GLY A 151 -25.38 13.69 -20.60
N GLY A 152 -26.46 13.87 -19.84
CA GLY A 152 -27.70 14.43 -20.34
C GLY A 152 -28.57 14.98 -19.20
N HIS A 153 -29.54 15.83 -19.53
CA HIS A 153 -30.49 16.32 -18.55
C HIS A 153 -31.43 15.19 -18.06
N ALA A 154 -31.74 15.13 -16.78
CA ALA A 154 -32.52 14.04 -16.20
C ALA A 154 -33.96 13.92 -16.77
N GLU A 155 -34.50 15.00 -17.32
CA GLU A 155 -35.84 15.02 -17.98
C GLU A 155 -35.80 14.52 -19.43
N LEU A 156 -34.61 14.35 -20.04
CA LEU A 156 -34.51 13.82 -21.40
C LEU A 156 -34.78 12.32 -21.37
N ALA A 157 -35.68 11.87 -22.22
CA ALA A 157 -35.87 10.44 -22.40
C ALA A 157 -34.56 9.77 -22.82
N PRO A 158 -34.16 8.67 -22.18
CA PRO A 158 -32.96 7.96 -22.58
C PRO A 158 -33.16 7.39 -23.98
N ASN A 159 -32.56 8.02 -24.97
CA ASN A 159 -32.44 7.46 -26.32
C ASN A 159 -31.35 6.40 -26.32
N ALA A 160 -31.46 5.42 -27.21
CA ALA A 160 -30.37 4.49 -27.40
C ALA A 160 -29.08 5.24 -27.78
N TRP A 161 -27.97 4.83 -27.21
CA TRP A 161 -26.67 5.47 -27.40
C TRP A 161 -26.27 5.61 -28.90
N TYR A 162 -26.65 4.64 -29.75
CA TYR A 162 -26.43 4.66 -31.20
C TYR A 162 -27.30 5.70 -31.93
N ALA A 163 -28.29 6.26 -31.25
CA ALA A 163 -29.12 7.34 -31.78
C ALA A 163 -28.68 8.72 -31.20
N GLY A 164 -27.50 8.79 -30.60
CA GLY A 164 -26.96 10.03 -30.00
C GLY A 164 -27.58 10.43 -28.67
N GLY A 165 -28.24 9.49 -27.98
CA GLY A 165 -28.77 9.69 -26.63
C GLY A 165 -27.70 9.64 -25.56
N PRO A 166 -28.04 10.02 -24.30
CA PRO A 166 -27.13 9.94 -23.18
C PRO A 166 -26.77 8.48 -22.84
N VAL A 167 -25.53 8.29 -22.35
CA VAL A 167 -25.01 7.03 -21.84
C VAL A 167 -24.67 7.23 -20.37
N ASP A 168 -25.48 6.68 -19.50
CA ASP A 168 -25.38 6.92 -18.06
C ASP A 168 -24.14 6.21 -17.45
N ALA A 169 -23.15 7.01 -17.07
CA ALA A 169 -21.94 6.51 -16.42
C ALA A 169 -22.20 5.83 -15.07
N VAL A 170 -23.33 6.11 -14.39
CA VAL A 170 -23.73 5.40 -13.16
C VAL A 170 -24.01 3.93 -13.47
N GLN A 171 -24.75 3.65 -14.55
CA GLN A 171 -25.07 2.28 -14.95
C GLN A 171 -23.83 1.53 -15.45
N LEU A 172 -22.96 2.18 -16.22
CA LEU A 172 -21.69 1.60 -16.67
C LEU A 172 -20.77 1.31 -15.48
N THR A 173 -20.71 2.24 -14.50
CA THR A 173 -19.92 2.03 -13.27
C THR A 173 -20.44 0.84 -12.48
N ARG A 174 -21.75 0.68 -12.34
CA ARG A 174 -22.34 -0.48 -11.67
C ARG A 174 -21.94 -1.79 -12.36
N GLN A 175 -22.02 -1.85 -13.70
CA GLN A 175 -21.58 -3.03 -14.46
C GLN A 175 -20.08 -3.33 -14.23
N MET A 176 -19.24 -2.31 -14.18
CA MET A 176 -17.81 -2.46 -13.90
C MET A 176 -17.56 -2.97 -12.48
N LEU A 177 -18.29 -2.46 -11.47
CA LEU A 177 -18.20 -2.96 -10.09
C LEU A 177 -18.59 -4.43 -10.00
N ASP A 178 -19.68 -4.84 -10.67
CA ASP A 178 -20.10 -6.25 -10.74
C ASP A 178 -19.02 -7.12 -11.44
N GLY A 179 -18.41 -6.60 -12.50
CA GLY A 179 -17.29 -7.25 -13.18
C GLY A 179 -16.07 -7.45 -12.29
N LEU A 180 -15.65 -6.42 -11.57
CA LEU A 180 -14.53 -6.50 -10.62
C LEU A 180 -14.81 -7.49 -9.48
N ASP A 181 -16.05 -7.54 -8.98
CA ASP A 181 -16.45 -8.49 -7.96
C ASP A 181 -16.42 -9.95 -8.47
N ILE A 182 -16.79 -10.19 -9.73
CA ILE A 182 -16.66 -11.50 -10.38
C ILE A 182 -15.18 -11.90 -10.46
N LEU A 183 -14.28 -11.00 -10.86
CA LEU A 183 -12.84 -11.28 -10.92
C LEU A 183 -12.28 -11.57 -9.53
N ASN A 184 -12.65 -10.76 -8.53
CA ASN A 184 -12.21 -10.93 -7.16
C ASN A 184 -12.64 -12.29 -6.58
N ARG A 185 -13.92 -12.68 -6.77
CA ARG A 185 -14.40 -14.03 -6.40
C ARG A 185 -13.64 -15.15 -7.09
N ARG A 186 -13.30 -14.99 -8.36
CA ARG A 186 -12.48 -15.97 -9.11
C ARG A 186 -11.10 -16.12 -8.46
N TRP A 187 -10.45 -15.01 -8.13
CA TRP A 187 -9.14 -15.03 -7.47
C TRP A 187 -9.18 -15.70 -6.10
N MET A 188 -10.22 -15.45 -5.31
CA MET A 188 -10.38 -16.08 -3.99
C MET A 188 -10.42 -17.62 -4.06
N HIS A 189 -10.86 -18.18 -5.17
CA HIS A 189 -10.94 -19.64 -5.40
C HIS A 189 -9.81 -20.20 -6.26
N ASP A 190 -8.94 -19.37 -6.80
CA ASP A 190 -7.79 -19.81 -7.59
C ASP A 190 -6.61 -20.17 -6.66
N PRO A 191 -6.17 -21.46 -6.64
CA PRO A 191 -5.03 -21.86 -5.81
C PRO A 191 -3.74 -21.08 -6.10
N ARG A 192 -3.59 -20.54 -7.33
CA ARG A 192 -2.42 -19.73 -7.72
C ARG A 192 -2.43 -18.34 -7.11
N LYS A 193 -3.58 -17.88 -6.64
CA LYS A 193 -3.81 -16.59 -5.99
C LYS A 193 -3.84 -16.68 -4.46
N ASN A 194 -3.49 -17.85 -3.92
CA ASN A 194 -3.51 -18.16 -2.50
C ASN A 194 -2.15 -18.69 -2.04
N HIS A 195 -1.78 -18.43 -0.81
CA HIS A 195 -0.56 -18.95 -0.20
C HIS A 195 -0.78 -19.25 1.28
N PRO A 196 -0.34 -20.44 1.79
CA PRO A 196 -0.64 -20.88 3.16
C PRO A 196 -0.03 -19.98 4.26
N LEU A 197 0.99 -19.18 3.95
CA LEU A 197 1.59 -18.23 4.88
C LEU A 197 0.96 -16.83 4.81
N MET A 198 -0.03 -16.62 3.94
CA MET A 198 -0.78 -15.37 3.84
C MET A 198 -2.14 -15.54 4.50
N ALA A 199 -2.55 -14.53 5.28
CA ALA A 199 -3.85 -14.56 5.95
C ALA A 199 -5.03 -14.41 4.97
N MET A 200 -4.79 -13.75 3.84
CA MET A 200 -5.80 -13.46 2.81
C MET A 200 -5.28 -13.86 1.44
N PRO A 201 -6.14 -14.32 0.53
CA PRO A 201 -5.78 -14.47 -0.89
C PRO A 201 -5.53 -13.13 -1.55
N ASN A 202 -5.07 -13.14 -2.81
CA ASN A 202 -5.12 -11.95 -3.64
C ASN A 202 -6.52 -11.36 -3.66
N GLN A 203 -6.61 -10.04 -3.66
CA GLN A 203 -7.89 -9.36 -3.68
C GLN A 203 -7.81 -8.01 -4.41
N ILE A 204 -8.97 -7.61 -4.92
CA ILE A 204 -9.21 -6.28 -5.49
C ILE A 204 -10.13 -5.55 -4.53
N ILE A 205 -9.65 -4.44 -3.97
CA ILE A 205 -10.42 -3.60 -3.05
C ILE A 205 -10.75 -2.31 -3.77
N ILE A 206 -12.03 -1.93 -3.78
CA ILE A 206 -12.46 -0.64 -4.29
C ILE A 206 -12.27 0.37 -3.17
N THR A 207 -11.35 1.32 -3.36
CA THR A 207 -10.97 2.29 -2.31
C THR A 207 -11.63 3.65 -2.49
N GLN A 208 -11.96 4.02 -3.74
CA GLN A 208 -12.66 5.27 -4.04
C GLN A 208 -13.63 5.05 -5.20
N LEU A 209 -14.76 5.77 -5.14
CA LEU A 209 -15.79 5.76 -6.17
C LEU A 209 -16.36 7.17 -6.32
N ASN A 210 -16.23 7.73 -7.52
CA ASN A 210 -16.78 9.04 -7.84
C ASN A 210 -17.55 8.94 -9.15
N VAL A 211 -18.84 9.29 -9.16
CA VAL A 211 -19.68 9.23 -10.35
C VAL A 211 -20.67 10.38 -10.33
N GLY A 212 -20.78 11.07 -11.47
CA GLY A 212 -21.70 12.17 -11.67
C GLY A 212 -21.27 13.49 -11.02
N GLU A 213 -21.91 14.57 -11.45
CA GLU A 213 -21.51 15.95 -11.08
C GLU A 213 -22.68 16.80 -10.57
N HIS A 214 -23.89 16.51 -11.02
CA HIS A 214 -25.06 17.34 -10.74
C HIS A 214 -26.33 16.49 -10.55
N PRO A 215 -27.19 16.80 -9.55
CA PRO A 215 -28.36 15.97 -9.22
C PRO A 215 -29.45 15.92 -10.31
N SER A 216 -29.50 16.90 -11.22
CA SER A 216 -30.45 16.95 -12.34
C SER A 216 -29.87 16.47 -13.66
N SER A 217 -28.75 15.75 -13.66
CA SER A 217 -28.09 15.28 -14.86
C SER A 217 -27.77 13.78 -14.76
N MET A 218 -27.92 13.08 -15.88
CA MET A 218 -27.31 11.77 -16.03
C MET A 218 -25.80 11.94 -16.08
N ALA A 219 -25.06 11.08 -15.36
CA ALA A 219 -23.61 11.18 -15.26
C ALA A 219 -22.94 10.92 -16.59
N GLY A 220 -22.04 11.83 -16.98
CA GLY A 220 -21.19 11.65 -18.17
C GLY A 220 -19.87 10.96 -17.88
N ARG A 221 -19.49 10.81 -16.60
CA ARG A 221 -18.21 10.23 -16.20
C ARG A 221 -18.30 9.55 -14.85
N GLY A 222 -17.56 8.44 -14.71
CA GLY A 222 -17.29 7.74 -13.47
C GLY A 222 -15.80 7.46 -13.28
N GLU A 223 -15.39 7.28 -12.03
CA GLU A 223 -14.03 6.90 -11.68
C GLU A 223 -14.06 5.90 -10.51
N ILE A 224 -13.36 4.78 -10.67
CA ILE A 224 -13.13 3.77 -9.64
C ILE A 224 -11.63 3.72 -9.36
N VAL A 225 -11.24 3.83 -8.09
CA VAL A 225 -9.86 3.57 -7.65
C VAL A 225 -9.83 2.22 -6.95
N ILE A 226 -8.88 1.39 -7.34
CA ILE A 226 -8.68 0.05 -6.80
C ILE A 226 -7.31 -0.09 -6.15
N ASP A 227 -7.27 -0.79 -5.02
CA ASP A 227 -6.08 -1.37 -4.42
C ASP A 227 -6.09 -2.87 -4.74
N VAL A 228 -5.00 -3.35 -5.30
CA VAL A 228 -4.87 -4.74 -5.74
C VAL A 228 -3.69 -5.37 -5.04
N GLN A 229 -3.98 -6.44 -4.31
CA GLN A 229 -2.97 -7.22 -3.60
C GLN A 229 -2.64 -8.49 -4.38
N TYR A 230 -1.34 -8.77 -4.59
CA TYR A 230 -0.87 -9.91 -5.36
C TYR A 230 0.30 -10.63 -4.69
N LEU A 231 0.47 -11.91 -4.99
CA LEU A 231 1.52 -12.74 -4.40
C LEU A 231 2.90 -12.48 -5.03
N PRO A 232 4.01 -12.63 -4.28
CA PRO A 232 5.37 -12.34 -4.78
C PRO A 232 5.78 -13.10 -6.05
N HIS A 233 5.21 -14.28 -6.31
CA HIS A 233 5.53 -15.06 -7.52
C HIS A 233 4.84 -14.51 -8.79
N GLU A 234 3.89 -13.57 -8.66
CA GLU A 234 3.18 -12.94 -9.77
C GLU A 234 3.88 -11.66 -10.26
N LYS A 235 5.01 -11.31 -9.65
CA LYS A 235 5.83 -10.18 -10.12
C LYS A 235 6.34 -10.44 -11.55
N ASP A 236 6.47 -9.37 -12.30
CA ASP A 236 7.12 -9.37 -13.61
C ASP A 236 8.66 -9.40 -13.49
N GLU A 237 9.35 -9.34 -14.62
CA GLU A 237 10.80 -9.30 -14.72
C GLU A 237 11.46 -8.11 -14.02
N PHE A 238 10.70 -7.06 -13.76
CA PHE A 238 11.14 -5.87 -13.01
C PHE A 238 10.83 -5.94 -11.51
N GLY A 239 10.19 -7.02 -11.05
CA GLY A 239 9.76 -7.18 -9.67
C GLY A 239 8.44 -6.46 -9.34
N LEU A 240 7.69 -6.02 -10.35
CA LEU A 240 6.45 -5.26 -10.23
C LEU A 240 5.22 -6.10 -10.57
N GLY A 241 4.01 -5.54 -10.34
CA GLY A 241 2.73 -6.19 -10.61
C GLY A 241 2.26 -6.19 -12.08
N GLY A 242 3.16 -6.14 -13.06
CA GLY A 242 2.82 -6.02 -14.48
C GLY A 242 1.99 -7.18 -15.02
N HIS A 243 2.18 -8.40 -14.52
CA HIS A 243 1.35 -9.54 -14.90
C HIS A 243 -0.11 -9.37 -14.42
N VAL A 244 -0.27 -8.99 -13.16
CA VAL A 244 -1.57 -8.76 -12.54
C VAL A 244 -2.28 -7.56 -13.17
N LYS A 245 -1.55 -6.49 -13.47
CA LYS A 245 -2.07 -5.34 -14.21
C LYS A 245 -2.70 -5.77 -15.54
N ARG A 246 -1.98 -6.56 -16.35
CA ARG A 246 -2.50 -7.05 -17.65
C ARG A 246 -3.74 -7.93 -17.48
N GLU A 247 -3.80 -8.77 -16.44
CA GLU A 247 -4.97 -9.58 -16.14
C GLU A 247 -6.21 -8.72 -15.85
N ILE A 248 -6.04 -7.67 -15.06
CA ILE A 248 -7.11 -6.72 -14.72
C ILE A 248 -7.54 -5.96 -15.98
N GLU A 249 -6.60 -5.40 -16.74
CA GLU A 249 -6.88 -4.66 -17.97
C GLU A 249 -7.66 -5.52 -18.99
N ALA A 250 -7.27 -6.79 -19.15
CA ALA A 250 -7.98 -7.72 -20.01
C ALA A 250 -9.41 -8.01 -19.50
N HIS A 251 -9.59 -8.11 -18.18
CA HIS A 251 -10.90 -8.32 -17.58
C HIS A 251 -11.78 -7.08 -17.74
N VAL A 252 -11.25 -5.89 -17.44
CA VAL A 252 -11.96 -4.60 -17.64
C VAL A 252 -12.41 -4.46 -19.08
N ALA A 253 -11.54 -4.74 -20.04
CA ALA A 253 -11.89 -4.70 -21.48
C ALA A 253 -12.98 -5.73 -21.87
N ALA A 254 -13.12 -6.81 -21.13
CA ALA A 254 -14.16 -7.82 -21.40
C ALA A 254 -15.52 -7.48 -20.77
N VAL A 255 -15.55 -6.54 -19.81
CA VAL A 255 -16.79 -6.04 -19.20
C VAL A 255 -17.41 -4.93 -20.05
N CYS A 256 -16.57 -4.17 -20.79
CA CYS A 256 -17.00 -3.11 -21.71
C CYS A 256 -17.51 -3.70 -23.03
#